data_93f7d43055e0bc94e38658504f8c7cbf
#
_entry.id   93f7d43055e0bc94e38658504f8c7cbf
#
_cell.length_a   1.000
_cell.length_b   1.000
_cell.length_c   1.000
_cell.angle_alpha   90.00
_cell.angle_beta   90.00
_cell.angle_gamma   90.00
#
_symmetry.space_group_name_H-M   'P 1'
#
loop_
_entity.id
_entity.type
_entity.pdbx_description
1 polymer ?
#
loop_
_entity_poly.entity_id
_entity_poly.type
_entity_poly.pdbx_seq_one_letter_code
_entity_poly.pdbx_strand_id
1 'polypeptide(L)'
;THLQPKIKMPDELKPESTVAVEVSETKGRPMAYTIAVVDDGLLDLTRFKTPAPWESFYAREALGVTTWDVYDMVLGAYGGQLGRILSIGGDAALVAGANPNAIRFKPVVVHLGPFYLKKGEKKSHNIQIPNYVGSVRTMVVAADNGAYGHAEKTTPVKKPLMILATVPRVLSP
;
A
#
# COMPACT_ATOMS: atom_id res chain seq x y z
N THR A 1 10.28 17.22 10.82
CA THR A 1 9.73 18.01 9.69
C THR A 1 9.16 17.05 8.66
N HIS A 2 7.96 17.32 8.13
CA HIS A 2 7.27 16.46 7.16
C HIS A 2 7.62 16.87 5.72
N LEU A 3 8.16 15.95 4.91
CA LEU A 3 8.32 16.10 3.46
C LEU A 3 6.99 15.82 2.75
N GLN A 4 6.77 16.49 1.63
CA GLN A 4 5.57 16.31 0.80
C GLN A 4 5.96 15.98 -0.64
N PRO A 5 6.42 14.74 -0.89
CA PRO A 5 6.68 14.30 -2.26
C PRO A 5 5.40 14.32 -3.08
N LYS A 6 5.52 14.65 -4.36
CA LYS A 6 4.43 14.72 -5.32
C LYS A 6 4.76 13.85 -6.52
N ILE A 7 3.79 13.03 -6.92
CA ILE A 7 3.88 12.16 -8.09
C ILE A 7 3.01 12.76 -9.19
N LYS A 8 3.61 12.95 -10.37
CA LYS A 8 2.90 13.34 -11.59
C LYS A 8 3.10 12.26 -12.64
N MET A 9 2.02 11.65 -13.06
CA MET A 9 1.96 10.61 -14.07
C MET A 9 0.57 10.58 -14.71
N PRO A 10 0.37 9.96 -15.88
CA PRO A 10 -0.93 9.81 -16.50
C PRO A 10 -1.97 9.16 -15.57
N ASP A 11 -3.24 9.49 -15.77
CA ASP A 11 -4.34 8.93 -14.97
C ASP A 11 -4.79 7.56 -15.47
N GLU A 12 -4.33 7.14 -16.66
CA GLU A 12 -4.54 5.83 -17.23
C GLU A 12 -3.28 5.37 -17.96
N LEU A 13 -2.93 4.10 -17.83
CA LEU A 13 -1.77 3.48 -18.46
C LEU A 13 -2.20 2.44 -19.47
N LYS A 14 -1.32 2.21 -20.44
CA LYS A 14 -1.46 1.12 -21.42
C LYS A 14 -0.50 -0.02 -21.07
N PRO A 15 -0.90 -1.29 -21.25
CA PRO A 15 0.02 -2.42 -21.21
C PRO A 15 1.14 -2.26 -22.23
N GLU A 16 2.27 -2.88 -21.99
CA GLU A 16 3.44 -2.89 -22.90
C GLU A 16 3.89 -1.48 -23.30
N SER A 17 3.82 -0.54 -22.37
CA SER A 17 4.20 0.87 -22.59
C SER A 17 5.23 1.36 -21.61
N THR A 18 5.96 2.39 -22.00
CA THR A 18 6.85 3.13 -21.11
C THR A 18 6.15 4.37 -20.59
N VAL A 19 6.14 4.53 -19.28
CA VAL A 19 5.45 5.63 -18.59
C VAL A 19 6.49 6.52 -17.90
N ALA A 20 6.36 7.82 -18.08
CA ALA A 20 7.15 8.81 -17.36
C ALA A 20 6.48 9.13 -16.02
N VAL A 21 7.19 8.92 -14.93
CA VAL A 21 6.78 9.28 -13.57
C VAL A 21 7.66 10.43 -13.10
N GLU A 22 7.09 11.62 -13.02
CA GLU A 22 7.78 12.81 -12.49
C GLU A 22 7.60 12.88 -10.98
N VAL A 23 8.70 13.02 -10.26
CA VAL A 23 8.73 13.20 -8.81
C VAL A 23 9.26 14.59 -8.49
N SER A 24 8.57 15.28 -7.57
CA SER A 24 8.95 16.60 -7.05
C SER A 24 8.60 16.69 -5.57
N GLU A 25 9.11 17.71 -4.89
CA GLU A 25 8.69 18.05 -3.51
C GLU A 25 7.89 19.35 -3.55
N THR A 26 6.75 19.38 -2.86
CA THR A 26 5.75 20.47 -2.92
C THR A 26 6.34 21.85 -2.53
N LYS A 27 7.23 21.88 -1.55
CA LYS A 27 7.90 23.11 -1.07
C LYS A 27 9.30 23.31 -1.69
N GLY A 28 9.64 22.47 -2.67
CA GLY A 28 10.94 22.51 -3.33
C GLY A 28 12.12 22.16 -2.43
N ARG A 29 11.94 21.36 -1.38
CA ARG A 29 13.04 20.90 -0.51
C ARG A 29 13.82 19.78 -1.19
N PRO A 30 15.13 19.66 -0.88
CA PRO A 30 15.89 18.50 -1.32
C PRO A 30 15.39 17.25 -0.63
N MET A 31 15.52 16.09 -1.26
CA MET A 31 15.16 14.80 -0.67
C MET A 31 15.86 13.65 -1.37
N ALA A 32 16.18 12.60 -0.60
CA ALA A 32 16.43 11.28 -1.11
C ALA A 32 15.10 10.52 -1.21
N TYR A 33 14.88 9.72 -2.26
CA TYR A 33 13.63 8.98 -2.41
C TYR A 33 13.78 7.70 -3.20
N THR A 34 12.83 6.81 -3.01
CA THR A 34 12.66 5.58 -3.80
C THR A 34 11.29 5.59 -4.46
N ILE A 35 11.17 4.86 -5.58
CA ILE A 35 9.91 4.67 -6.29
C ILE A 35 9.62 3.18 -6.33
N ALA A 36 8.41 2.80 -5.98
CA ALA A 36 7.90 1.45 -6.19
C ALA A 36 6.62 1.51 -7.01
N VAL A 37 6.49 0.65 -8.01
CA VAL A 37 5.26 0.46 -8.79
C VAL A 37 4.86 -1.00 -8.66
N VAL A 38 3.74 -1.24 -8.03
CA VAL A 38 3.30 -2.59 -7.67
C VAL A 38 1.84 -2.79 -8.05
N ASP A 39 1.51 -4.00 -8.46
CA ASP A 39 0.13 -4.45 -8.67
C ASP A 39 -0.73 -4.16 -7.42
N ASP A 40 -1.75 -3.33 -7.59
CA ASP A 40 -2.61 -2.89 -6.49
C ASP A 40 -3.43 -4.06 -5.91
N GLY A 41 -3.87 -5.00 -6.77
CA GLY A 41 -4.56 -6.21 -6.31
C GLY A 41 -3.69 -7.11 -5.42
N LEU A 42 -2.37 -7.17 -5.69
CA LEU A 42 -1.42 -7.88 -4.84
C LEU A 42 -1.25 -7.18 -3.48
N LEU A 43 -1.20 -5.85 -3.49
CA LEU A 43 -1.10 -5.05 -2.26
C LEU A 43 -2.36 -5.19 -1.40
N ASP A 44 -3.54 -5.18 -2.01
CA ASP A 44 -4.81 -5.36 -1.31
C ASP A 44 -4.93 -6.76 -0.69
N LEU A 45 -4.50 -7.80 -1.43
CA LEU A 45 -4.49 -9.18 -0.93
C LEU A 45 -3.59 -9.34 0.30
N THR A 46 -2.45 -8.66 0.32
CA THR A 46 -1.51 -8.68 1.45
C THR A 46 -1.82 -7.63 2.52
N ARG A 47 -2.83 -6.78 2.30
CA ARG A 47 -3.15 -5.61 3.14
C ARG A 47 -1.96 -4.67 3.32
N PHE A 48 -1.08 -4.63 2.34
CA PHE A 48 0.11 -3.77 2.38
C PHE A 48 -0.28 -2.31 2.20
N LYS A 49 0.21 -1.46 3.09
CA LYS A 49 0.06 0.00 3.02
C LYS A 49 1.37 0.63 2.57
N THR A 50 1.27 1.74 1.85
CA THR A 50 2.46 2.53 1.51
C THR A 50 3.20 2.93 2.78
N PRO A 51 4.51 2.67 2.86
CA PRO A 51 5.29 3.02 4.04
C PRO A 51 5.20 4.52 4.35
N ALA A 52 4.82 4.86 5.57
CA ALA A 52 4.69 6.21 6.07
C ALA A 52 5.74 6.47 7.17
N PRO A 53 7.02 6.71 6.81
CA PRO A 53 8.10 6.77 7.78
C PRO A 53 7.94 7.93 8.77
N TRP A 54 7.35 9.05 8.37
CA TRP A 54 7.09 10.15 9.30
C TRP A 54 6.13 9.72 10.41
N GLU A 55 5.05 9.06 10.07
CA GLU A 55 4.05 8.56 11.03
C GLU A 55 4.66 7.49 11.93
N SER A 56 5.48 6.60 11.37
CA SER A 56 6.15 5.55 12.13
C SER A 56 7.15 6.09 13.15
N PHE A 57 8.02 7.06 12.75
CA PHE A 57 9.05 7.61 13.63
C PHE A 57 8.51 8.63 14.65
N TYR A 58 7.39 9.27 14.36
CA TYR A 58 6.75 10.25 15.25
C TYR A 58 5.43 9.75 15.84
N ALA A 59 5.16 8.46 15.75
CA ALA A 59 4.04 7.84 16.44
C ALA A 59 4.17 8.09 17.96
N ARG A 60 3.05 8.34 18.61
CA ARG A 60 3.02 8.34 20.06
C ARG A 60 3.22 6.92 20.55
N GLU A 61 4.24 6.69 21.34
CA GLU A 61 4.41 5.44 22.04
C GLU A 61 3.36 5.32 23.15
N ALA A 62 2.82 4.12 23.31
CA ALA A 62 1.96 3.84 24.44
C ALA A 62 2.78 4.01 25.72
N LEU A 63 2.20 4.65 26.72
CA LEU A 63 2.83 4.77 28.03
C LEU A 63 3.09 3.36 28.55
N GLY A 64 4.36 2.97 28.68
CA GLY A 64 4.78 1.65 29.15
C GLY A 64 4.48 1.38 30.64
N VAL A 65 3.61 2.21 31.24
CA VAL A 65 3.16 2.08 32.60
C VAL A 65 1.78 1.41 32.61
N THR A 66 1.72 0.21 33.14
CA THR A 66 0.44 -0.43 33.44
C THR A 66 -0.04 0.14 34.78
N THR A 67 -1.04 1.00 34.72
CA THR A 67 -1.73 1.45 35.94
C THR A 67 -2.64 0.33 36.42
N TRP A 68 -2.37 -0.18 37.61
CA TRP A 68 -3.25 -1.11 38.29
C TRP A 68 -4.17 -0.29 39.19
N ASP A 69 -5.46 -0.30 38.90
CA ASP A 69 -6.47 0.20 39.80
C ASP A 69 -6.94 -0.96 40.69
N VAL A 70 -6.74 -0.83 41.98
CA VAL A 70 -7.23 -1.80 42.97
C VAL A 70 -8.73 -1.64 43.27
N TYR A 71 -9.39 -0.68 42.63
CA TYR A 71 -10.80 -0.39 42.85
C TYR A 71 -11.69 -1.59 42.49
N ASP A 72 -11.36 -2.30 41.42
CA ASP A 72 -12.05 -3.54 41.04
C ASP A 72 -11.88 -4.70 42.02
N MET A 73 -10.78 -4.71 42.77
CA MET A 73 -10.55 -5.69 43.81
C MET A 73 -11.41 -5.42 45.07
N VAL A 74 -11.70 -4.13 45.32
CA VAL A 74 -12.52 -3.71 46.44
C VAL A 74 -14.01 -3.91 46.15
N LEU A 75 -14.43 -3.69 44.91
CA LEU A 75 -15.80 -3.87 44.44
C LEU A 75 -16.09 -5.27 43.92
N GLY A 76 -15.08 -6.03 43.56
CA GLY A 76 -15.20 -7.38 42.96
C GLY A 76 -15.74 -8.48 43.89
N ALA A 77 -15.93 -8.16 45.16
CA ALA A 77 -16.59 -9.11 46.10
C ALA A 77 -18.11 -9.31 45.84
N TYR A 78 -18.71 -8.46 44.95
CA TYR A 78 -20.16 -8.51 44.68
C TYR A 78 -20.53 -8.67 43.19
N GLY A 79 -19.57 -8.78 42.27
CA GLY A 79 -19.83 -8.88 40.83
C GLY A 79 -19.41 -10.24 40.28
N GLY A 80 -20.34 -11.18 40.22
CA GLY A 80 -20.11 -12.51 39.62
C GLY A 80 -19.70 -12.43 38.13
N GLN A 81 -18.89 -13.36 37.73
CA GLN A 81 -18.30 -13.61 36.41
C GLN A 81 -19.27 -13.42 35.21
N LEU A 82 -19.12 -12.37 34.48
CA LEU A 82 -19.80 -12.14 33.19
C LEU A 82 -18.84 -11.85 32.00
N GLY A 83 -17.55 -11.98 32.21
CA GLY A 83 -16.53 -11.56 31.22
C GLY A 83 -15.98 -12.64 30.27
N ARG A 84 -16.56 -13.87 30.22
CA ARG A 84 -15.86 -15.00 29.58
C ARG A 84 -16.51 -15.60 28.33
N ILE A 85 -17.39 -14.90 27.62
CA ILE A 85 -18.13 -15.50 26.50
C ILE A 85 -17.87 -14.78 25.14
N LEU A 86 -16.92 -13.86 25.00
CA LEU A 86 -16.74 -13.13 23.74
C LEU A 86 -15.33 -13.24 23.13
N SER A 87 -14.73 -14.42 23.14
CA SER A 87 -13.51 -14.64 22.38
C SER A 87 -13.52 -15.96 21.62
N ILE A 88 -14.49 -16.12 20.74
CA ILE A 88 -14.47 -17.17 19.72
C ILE A 88 -14.89 -16.53 18.40
N GLY A 89 -13.92 -16.19 17.58
CA GLY A 89 -14.09 -15.72 16.22
C GLY A 89 -12.79 -15.98 15.48
N GLY A 90 -12.49 -17.23 15.23
CA GLY A 90 -11.39 -17.62 14.37
C GLY A 90 -11.87 -17.66 12.93
N ASP A 91 -11.43 -16.72 12.11
CA ASP A 91 -11.54 -16.78 10.66
C ASP A 91 -10.18 -17.10 10.04
N ALA A 92 -9.66 -18.30 10.36
CA ALA A 92 -8.47 -18.84 9.69
C ALA A 92 -8.79 -19.72 8.46
N ALA A 93 -10.06 -19.80 8.05
CA ALA A 93 -10.51 -20.77 7.04
C ALA A 93 -10.71 -20.20 5.62
N LEU A 94 -10.49 -18.92 5.38
CA LEU A 94 -10.76 -18.31 4.06
C LEU A 94 -9.54 -18.17 3.13
N VAL A 95 -8.36 -18.66 3.50
CA VAL A 95 -7.16 -18.54 2.65
C VAL A 95 -6.95 -19.76 1.72
N ALA A 96 -7.75 -20.80 1.84
CA ALA A 96 -7.54 -22.04 1.10
C ALA A 96 -8.23 -22.12 -0.28
N GLY A 97 -8.74 -21.02 -0.84
CA GLY A 97 -9.52 -21.03 -2.10
C GLY A 97 -8.93 -20.27 -3.29
N ALA A 98 -7.74 -19.71 -3.17
CA ALA A 98 -7.12 -19.04 -4.31
C ALA A 98 -6.62 -20.08 -5.33
N ASN A 99 -7.37 -20.24 -6.42
CA ASN A 99 -6.99 -21.10 -7.55
C ASN A 99 -5.68 -20.54 -8.18
N PRO A 100 -4.53 -21.24 -8.11
CA PRO A 100 -3.26 -20.73 -8.62
C PRO A 100 -3.25 -20.50 -10.14
N ASN A 101 -4.25 -21.01 -10.84
CA ASN A 101 -4.40 -20.83 -12.30
C ASN A 101 -5.22 -19.59 -12.69
N ALA A 102 -5.69 -18.80 -11.73
CA ALA A 102 -6.47 -17.59 -12.02
C ALA A 102 -5.61 -16.37 -12.38
N ILE A 103 -4.30 -16.42 -12.20
CA ILE A 103 -3.38 -15.32 -12.52
C ILE A 103 -3.09 -15.36 -14.02
N ARG A 104 -3.90 -14.67 -14.82
CA ARG A 104 -3.70 -14.56 -16.28
C ARG A 104 -2.49 -13.70 -16.65
N PHE A 105 -2.03 -12.84 -15.77
CA PHE A 105 -0.92 -11.91 -16.02
C PHE A 105 0.07 -11.96 -14.87
N LYS A 106 1.35 -11.83 -15.19
CA LYS A 106 2.40 -11.71 -14.19
C LYS A 106 2.21 -10.37 -13.45
N PRO A 107 2.22 -10.35 -12.11
CA PRO A 107 2.05 -9.12 -11.36
C PRO A 107 3.19 -8.12 -11.67
N VAL A 108 2.85 -6.84 -11.68
CA VAL A 108 3.85 -5.77 -11.82
C VAL A 108 4.50 -5.56 -10.47
N VAL A 109 5.83 -5.65 -10.42
CA VAL A 109 6.63 -5.28 -9.24
C VAL A 109 7.90 -4.63 -9.74
N VAL A 110 8.01 -3.31 -9.59
CA VAL A 110 9.17 -2.51 -9.97
C VAL A 110 9.60 -1.66 -8.79
N HIS A 111 10.89 -1.68 -8.45
CA HIS A 111 11.47 -0.83 -7.42
C HIS A 111 12.71 -0.14 -7.98
N LEU A 112 12.78 1.18 -7.82
CA LEU A 112 13.85 2.02 -8.32
C LEU A 112 14.38 2.95 -7.22
N GLY A 113 15.68 3.22 -7.27
CA GLY A 113 16.33 4.16 -6.37
C GLY A 113 17.41 3.51 -5.48
N PRO A 114 17.97 4.22 -4.50
CA PRO A 114 17.59 5.60 -4.13
C PRO A 114 18.01 6.65 -5.15
N PHE A 115 17.21 7.70 -5.27
CA PHE A 115 17.49 8.89 -6.05
C PHE A 115 17.60 10.11 -5.16
N TYR A 116 18.26 11.16 -5.67
CA TYR A 116 18.41 12.43 -4.94
C TYR A 116 17.84 13.57 -5.76
N LEU A 117 17.05 14.41 -5.12
CA LEU A 117 16.46 15.62 -5.65
C LEU A 117 17.09 16.82 -4.97
N LYS A 118 17.61 17.76 -5.77
CA LYS A 118 18.12 19.05 -5.26
C LYS A 118 16.95 19.99 -4.97
N LYS A 119 17.23 21.08 -4.28
CA LYS A 119 16.24 22.12 -4.00
C LYS A 119 15.59 22.63 -5.29
N GLY A 120 14.26 22.55 -5.37
CA GLY A 120 13.47 23.00 -6.54
C GLY A 120 13.54 22.09 -7.76
N GLU A 121 14.28 20.98 -7.70
CA GLU A 121 14.43 20.06 -8.81
C GLU A 121 13.20 19.15 -8.95
N LYS A 122 12.98 18.70 -10.19
CA LYS A 122 12.02 17.63 -10.52
C LYS A 122 12.75 16.58 -11.34
N LYS A 123 12.48 15.32 -11.10
CA LYS A 123 13.06 14.22 -11.87
C LYS A 123 11.97 13.34 -12.46
N SER A 124 12.18 12.96 -13.72
CA SER A 124 11.31 12.03 -14.44
C SER A 124 12.00 10.68 -14.57
N HIS A 125 11.27 9.61 -14.31
CA HIS A 125 11.73 8.24 -14.41
C HIS A 125 10.86 7.49 -15.41
N ASN A 126 11.49 6.80 -16.35
CA ASN A 126 10.79 5.97 -17.32
C ASN A 126 10.62 4.56 -16.74
N ILE A 127 9.37 4.13 -16.59
CA ILE A 127 8.99 2.83 -16.05
C ILE A 127 8.31 2.03 -17.15
N GLN A 128 8.78 0.81 -17.39
CA GLN A 128 8.15 -0.10 -18.32
C GLN A 128 7.01 -0.86 -17.64
N ILE A 129 5.82 -0.73 -18.19
CA ILE A 129 4.66 -1.51 -17.79
C ILE A 129 4.62 -2.76 -18.68
N PRO A 130 4.68 -3.97 -18.10
CA PRO A 130 4.61 -5.21 -18.88
C PRO A 130 3.21 -5.44 -19.48
N ASN A 131 3.00 -6.58 -20.10
CA ASN A 131 1.66 -7.01 -20.54
C ASN A 131 0.79 -7.36 -19.31
N TYR A 132 0.25 -6.32 -18.70
CA TYR A 132 -0.55 -6.37 -17.49
C TYR A 132 -1.84 -5.58 -17.70
N VAL A 133 -2.92 -6.04 -17.08
CA VAL A 133 -4.21 -5.35 -17.06
C VAL A 133 -4.74 -5.39 -15.63
N GLY A 134 -5.08 -4.24 -15.08
CA GLY A 134 -5.50 -4.08 -13.70
C GLY A 134 -5.25 -2.67 -13.19
N SER A 135 -4.79 -2.54 -11.97
CA SER A 135 -4.35 -1.27 -11.36
C SER A 135 -2.98 -1.41 -10.76
N VAL A 136 -2.16 -0.39 -10.90
CA VAL A 136 -0.84 -0.31 -10.25
C VAL A 136 -0.83 0.83 -9.25
N ARG A 137 -0.21 0.60 -8.09
CA ARG A 137 0.06 1.63 -7.09
C ARG A 137 1.51 2.07 -7.21
N THR A 138 1.69 3.34 -7.55
CA THR A 138 3.00 4.00 -7.55
C THR A 138 3.19 4.64 -6.19
N MET A 139 4.26 4.25 -5.51
CA MET A 139 4.59 4.71 -4.16
C MET A 139 5.95 5.41 -4.17
N VAL A 140 6.05 6.55 -3.51
CA VAL A 140 7.29 7.29 -3.29
C VAL A 140 7.50 7.44 -1.80
N VAL A 141 8.66 7.02 -1.32
CA VAL A 141 9.09 7.21 0.07
C VAL A 141 10.32 8.12 0.04
N ALA A 142 10.31 9.18 0.86
CA ALA A 142 11.33 10.21 0.85
C ALA A 142 11.85 10.52 2.24
N ALA A 143 13.14 10.88 2.31
CA ALA A 143 13.83 11.27 3.53
C ALA A 143 14.87 12.37 3.23
N ASP A 144 15.06 13.30 4.18
CA ASP A 144 16.15 14.27 4.19
C ASP A 144 16.36 14.82 5.60
N ASN A 145 17.56 14.66 6.16
CA ASN A 145 17.98 15.24 7.47
C ASN A 145 16.91 15.16 8.57
N GLY A 146 16.35 13.97 8.84
CA GLY A 146 15.30 13.77 9.84
C GLY A 146 13.91 14.24 9.43
N ALA A 147 13.74 14.71 8.20
CA ALA A 147 12.45 14.93 7.57
C ALA A 147 12.06 13.70 6.74
N TYR A 148 10.83 13.27 6.85
CA TYR A 148 10.30 12.08 6.15
C TYR A 148 8.98 12.41 5.47
N GLY A 149 8.67 11.68 4.41
CA GLY A 149 7.39 11.79 3.73
C GLY A 149 7.14 10.63 2.78
N HIS A 150 5.92 10.51 2.35
CA HIS A 150 5.50 9.54 1.33
C HIS A 150 4.41 10.12 0.44
N ALA A 151 4.25 9.53 -0.71
CA ALA A 151 3.12 9.77 -1.61
C ALA A 151 2.77 8.48 -2.33
N GLU A 152 1.51 8.34 -2.69
CA GLU A 152 1.02 7.23 -3.52
C GLU A 152 0.03 7.71 -4.57
N LYS A 153 -0.03 6.97 -5.67
CA LYS A 153 -1.05 7.16 -6.71
C LYS A 153 -1.40 5.81 -7.31
N THR A 154 -2.66 5.43 -7.23
CA THR A 154 -3.19 4.26 -7.93
C THR A 154 -3.65 4.65 -9.32
N THR A 155 -3.23 3.89 -10.33
CA THR A 155 -3.50 4.18 -11.75
C THR A 155 -3.93 2.91 -12.47
N PRO A 156 -5.08 2.91 -13.16
CA PRO A 156 -5.54 1.76 -13.93
C PRO A 156 -4.68 1.54 -15.18
N VAL A 157 -4.45 0.27 -15.50
CA VAL A 157 -3.78 -0.17 -16.72
C VAL A 157 -4.82 -0.87 -17.58
N LYS A 158 -5.20 -0.27 -18.70
CA LYS A 158 -6.29 -0.75 -19.55
C LYS A 158 -5.86 -0.90 -21.01
N LYS A 159 -6.44 -1.88 -21.68
CA LYS A 159 -6.41 -1.97 -23.15
C LYS A 159 -7.59 -1.20 -23.75
N PRO A 160 -7.45 -0.62 -24.96
CA PRO A 160 -8.55 0.11 -25.61
C PRO A 160 -9.80 -0.76 -25.83
N LEU A 161 -9.61 -2.07 -26.04
CA LEU A 161 -10.67 -3.05 -26.16
C LEU A 161 -10.36 -4.24 -25.27
N MET A 162 -11.28 -4.57 -24.36
CA MET A 162 -11.20 -5.73 -23.50
C MET A 162 -12.52 -6.50 -23.58
N ILE A 163 -12.42 -7.79 -23.87
CA ILE A 163 -13.55 -8.72 -23.79
C ILE A 163 -13.32 -9.61 -22.57
N LEU A 164 -14.18 -9.51 -21.58
CA LEU A 164 -14.22 -10.42 -20.44
C LEU A 164 -15.36 -11.41 -20.66
N ALA A 165 -15.03 -12.62 -21.16
CA ALA A 165 -16.00 -13.67 -21.32
C ALA A 165 -15.99 -14.59 -20.10
N THR A 166 -17.13 -14.68 -19.43
CA THR A 166 -17.37 -15.68 -18.37
C THR A 166 -18.25 -16.77 -18.96
N VAL A 167 -17.70 -17.95 -19.14
CA VAL A 167 -18.45 -19.12 -19.63
C VAL A 167 -18.68 -20.10 -18.49
N PRO A 168 -19.85 -20.76 -18.40
CA PRO A 168 -20.09 -21.80 -17.41
C PRO A 168 -19.12 -22.96 -17.61
N ARG A 169 -18.68 -23.57 -16.53
CA ARG A 169 -17.71 -24.68 -16.52
C ARG A 169 -18.34 -26.00 -17.06
N VAL A 170 -19.64 -26.06 -16.99
CA VAL A 170 -20.41 -27.25 -17.42
C VAL A 170 -21.57 -26.76 -18.28
N LEU A 171 -21.64 -27.27 -19.50
CA LEU A 171 -22.82 -27.15 -20.33
C LEU A 171 -23.68 -28.37 -20.02
N SER A 172 -24.90 -28.14 -19.51
CA SER A 172 -25.88 -29.24 -19.45
C SER A 172 -26.24 -29.67 -20.85
N PRO A 173 -26.36 -30.98 -21.13
CA PRO A 173 -26.84 -31.51 -22.39
C PRO A 173 -28.31 -31.13 -22.64
#